data_db734bb8bec9e9f83a3ec921314be58a
#
_entry.id   db734bb8bec9e9f83a3ec921314be58a
#
_cell.length_a   1.000
_cell.length_b   1.000
_cell.length_c   1.000
_cell.angle_alpha   90.00
_cell.angle_beta   90.00
_cell.angle_gamma   90.00
#
_symmetry.space_group_name_H-M   'P 1'
#
loop_
_entity.id
_entity.type
_entity.pdbx_description
1 polymer ?
#
loop_
_entity_poly.entity_id
_entity_poly.type
_entity_poly.pdbx_seq_one_letter_code
_entity_poly.pdbx_strand_id
1 'polypeptide(L)'
;MKKVGIVFLLGFLFVQIPYAQKTPVENLYEYRLSNGLTLFVAENHAVPLTYIEIAVRCGAYTQEKENTGLFHLYEHMMFKGNSLFKNAAEVTNALTRLGVSGWNGTTDLECVNYYFTVPSSVTKKGLEFWSAAIRSPLLDKNELENEKKVVISEINGNFSSPSRIMTNFESRTIFSDSPWKMDPSGSVPVVQNATVQNLLDIQKAFYIPNNSALFVGGDVEHEKVYKMVDEIFGGWKKGENPFKNGFPSHSKNPFSKTYFCVMPFDSISEEIARISVKYRGPDAAFEREDTYAMDIFTECLSNPSGKFKKSILEDEYIESPSAEYVSQGYLTRRTCGTFGVNVVVTNPEKELSERAKYFSSRLPELLKNAAESITEEDIARTAVKLQDSNIYTNETAQGILRNVRFWWTVADEDYAFTYDKKMSEVKAAEIRNVVEKYIKGKNPLVTVLVNPKVYEKTKKSFMEAGFTEIKSDNAFWFK
;
A
#
# COMPACT_ATOMS: atom_id res chain seq x y z
N MET A 1 -19.37 -66.12 38.62
CA MET A 1 -19.56 -65.66 37.24
C MET A 1 -19.59 -64.11 37.23
N LYS A 2 -18.48 -63.48 36.91
CA LYS A 2 -18.40 -62.01 36.80
C LYS A 2 -18.70 -61.62 35.35
N LYS A 3 -19.77 -60.84 35.12
CA LYS A 3 -20.07 -60.25 33.80
C LYS A 3 -19.18 -59.02 33.55
N VAL A 4 -18.35 -59.09 32.54
CA VAL A 4 -17.57 -57.94 32.05
C VAL A 4 -18.44 -57.22 31.00
N GLY A 5 -18.86 -55.99 31.31
CA GLY A 5 -19.55 -55.13 30.36
C GLY A 5 -18.54 -54.38 29.53
N ILE A 6 -18.54 -54.58 28.21
CA ILE A 6 -17.76 -53.81 27.25
C ILE A 6 -18.56 -52.56 26.91
N VAL A 7 -18.08 -51.39 27.33
CA VAL A 7 -18.61 -50.08 26.92
C VAL A 7 -17.93 -49.67 25.60
N PHE A 8 -18.68 -49.68 24.51
CA PHE A 8 -18.24 -49.08 23.26
C PHE A 8 -18.37 -47.56 23.38
N LEU A 9 -17.23 -46.88 23.48
CA LEU A 9 -17.16 -45.41 23.29
C LEU A 9 -17.20 -45.13 21.77
N LEU A 10 -18.36 -44.75 21.25
CA LEU A 10 -18.50 -44.15 19.92
C LEU A 10 -17.93 -42.74 20.00
N GLY A 11 -16.68 -42.56 19.57
CA GLY A 11 -16.09 -41.25 19.34
C GLY A 11 -16.78 -40.59 18.13
N PHE A 12 -17.68 -39.67 18.40
CA PHE A 12 -18.15 -38.73 17.38
C PHE A 12 -16.98 -37.82 16.97
N LEU A 13 -16.36 -38.10 15.85
CA LEU A 13 -15.55 -37.15 15.13
C LEU A 13 -16.48 -36.01 14.65
N PHE A 14 -16.53 -34.92 15.38
CA PHE A 14 -17.07 -33.66 14.87
C PHE A 14 -16.12 -33.20 13.76
N VAL A 15 -16.45 -33.52 12.53
CA VAL A 15 -15.92 -32.81 11.37
C VAL A 15 -16.50 -31.40 11.47
N GLN A 16 -15.71 -30.47 11.99
CA GLN A 16 -16.05 -29.07 11.89
C GLN A 16 -16.03 -28.73 10.37
N ILE A 17 -17.20 -28.66 9.78
CA ILE A 17 -17.38 -28.07 8.45
C ILE A 17 -17.10 -26.59 8.67
N PRO A 18 -16.05 -26.03 8.05
CA PRO A 18 -15.78 -24.60 8.18
C PRO A 18 -16.97 -23.84 7.59
N TYR A 19 -17.56 -23.04 8.42
CA TYR A 19 -18.70 -22.21 8.05
C TYR A 19 -18.16 -20.98 7.30
N ALA A 20 -18.74 -20.68 6.14
CA ALA A 20 -18.47 -19.40 5.47
C ALA A 20 -18.93 -18.28 6.40
N GLN A 21 -18.05 -17.38 6.74
CA GLN A 21 -18.45 -16.13 7.38
C GLN A 21 -19.00 -15.22 6.28
N LYS A 22 -20.34 -14.98 6.31
CA LYS A 22 -20.96 -14.00 5.42
C LYS A 22 -20.46 -12.62 5.83
N THR A 23 -19.83 -11.90 4.91
CA THR A 23 -19.37 -10.54 5.17
C THR A 23 -20.52 -9.53 5.02
N PRO A 24 -20.39 -8.30 5.51
CA PRO A 24 -21.34 -7.23 5.26
C PRO A 24 -21.45 -6.81 3.77
N VAL A 25 -20.44 -7.14 2.96
CA VAL A 25 -20.44 -6.88 1.51
C VAL A 25 -21.23 -7.96 0.80
N GLU A 26 -22.19 -7.59 -0.02
CA GLU A 26 -23.02 -8.52 -0.75
C GLU A 26 -22.19 -9.41 -1.68
N ASN A 27 -22.51 -10.70 -1.72
CA ASN A 27 -21.84 -11.73 -2.52
C ASN A 27 -20.34 -11.89 -2.24
N LEU A 28 -19.84 -11.43 -1.10
CA LEU A 28 -18.48 -11.65 -0.62
C LEU A 28 -18.49 -12.60 0.58
N TYR A 29 -17.67 -13.63 0.52
CA TYR A 29 -17.56 -14.69 1.52
C TYR A 29 -16.11 -14.83 1.98
N GLU A 30 -15.93 -15.02 3.30
CA GLU A 30 -14.63 -15.29 3.90
C GLU A 30 -14.58 -16.72 4.44
N TYR A 31 -13.44 -17.36 4.21
CA TYR A 31 -13.09 -18.66 4.77
C TYR A 31 -11.69 -18.63 5.34
N ARG A 32 -11.49 -19.42 6.40
CA ARG A 32 -10.16 -19.67 6.93
C ARG A 32 -9.88 -21.17 6.92
N LEU A 33 -8.88 -21.60 6.14
CA LEU A 33 -8.48 -23.00 6.07
C LEU A 33 -7.79 -23.43 7.39
N SER A 34 -7.74 -24.73 7.65
CA SER A 34 -7.11 -25.32 8.84
C SER A 34 -5.61 -24.97 8.97
N ASN A 35 -4.93 -24.75 7.83
CA ASN A 35 -3.53 -24.31 7.78
C ASN A 35 -3.36 -22.78 7.96
N GLY A 36 -4.45 -22.04 8.15
CA GLY A 36 -4.44 -20.59 8.40
C GLY A 36 -4.47 -19.71 7.15
N LEU A 37 -4.54 -20.29 5.94
CA LEU A 37 -4.76 -19.52 4.70
C LEU A 37 -6.15 -18.87 4.76
N THR A 38 -6.23 -17.56 4.54
CA THR A 38 -7.50 -16.85 4.37
C THR A 38 -7.91 -16.92 2.91
N LEU A 39 -9.20 -17.17 2.66
CA LEU A 39 -9.80 -17.16 1.32
C LEU A 39 -10.96 -16.18 1.29
N PHE A 40 -10.93 -15.24 0.36
CA PHE A 40 -12.06 -14.37 0.03
C PHE A 40 -12.63 -14.78 -1.31
N VAL A 41 -13.95 -14.94 -1.39
CA VAL A 41 -14.65 -15.26 -2.64
C VAL A 41 -15.72 -14.22 -2.91
N ALA A 42 -15.65 -13.57 -4.08
CA ALA A 42 -16.64 -12.61 -4.55
C ALA A 42 -17.40 -13.18 -5.76
N GLU A 43 -18.70 -13.46 -5.61
CA GLU A 43 -19.52 -14.00 -6.70
C GLU A 43 -20.05 -12.87 -7.59
N ASN A 44 -19.81 -12.99 -8.90
CA ASN A 44 -20.36 -12.09 -9.91
C ASN A 44 -20.48 -12.84 -11.25
N HIS A 45 -21.70 -13.22 -11.61
CA HIS A 45 -22.00 -14.04 -12.80
C HIS A 45 -22.25 -13.24 -14.08
N ALA A 46 -21.85 -11.94 -14.10
CA ALA A 46 -22.08 -11.08 -15.27
C ALA A 46 -21.29 -11.51 -16.52
N VAL A 47 -20.10 -12.09 -16.33
CA VAL A 47 -19.22 -12.56 -17.40
C VAL A 47 -18.54 -13.89 -16.98
N PRO A 48 -18.29 -14.83 -17.93
CA PRO A 48 -17.72 -16.15 -17.60
C PRO A 48 -16.21 -16.08 -17.33
N LEU A 49 -15.79 -15.24 -16.42
CA LEU A 49 -14.39 -15.02 -16.02
C LEU A 49 -14.21 -15.17 -14.52
N THR A 50 -13.03 -15.64 -14.12
CA THR A 50 -12.59 -15.71 -12.72
C THR A 50 -11.29 -14.97 -12.53
N TYR A 51 -11.29 -13.96 -11.65
CA TYR A 51 -10.10 -13.33 -11.11
C TYR A 51 -9.52 -14.20 -9.99
N ILE A 52 -8.22 -14.43 -10.02
CA ILE A 52 -7.50 -15.16 -8.97
C ILE A 52 -6.27 -14.34 -8.59
N GLU A 53 -6.16 -14.01 -7.30
CA GLU A 53 -5.02 -13.30 -6.72
C GLU A 53 -4.57 -14.00 -5.45
N ILE A 54 -3.26 -14.13 -5.26
CA ILE A 54 -2.65 -14.55 -4.00
C ILE A 54 -1.75 -13.45 -3.49
N ALA A 55 -1.93 -13.06 -2.22
CA ALA A 55 -1.18 -12.01 -1.57
C ALA A 55 -0.47 -12.51 -0.32
N VAL A 56 0.72 -11.99 -0.07
CA VAL A 56 1.56 -12.30 1.09
C VAL A 56 1.88 -11.00 1.81
N ARG A 57 1.69 -10.97 3.13
CA ARG A 57 2.07 -9.81 3.98
C ARG A 57 3.59 -9.77 4.12
N CYS A 58 4.23 -9.05 3.22
CA CYS A 58 5.64 -8.73 3.20
C CYS A 58 5.86 -7.54 2.25
N GLY A 59 7.10 -7.19 1.98
CA GLY A 59 7.43 -6.06 1.11
C GLY A 59 8.44 -5.14 1.78
N ALA A 60 8.44 -3.85 1.43
CA ALA A 60 9.45 -2.92 1.94
C ALA A 60 9.50 -2.85 3.47
N TYR A 61 8.35 -2.94 4.15
CA TYR A 61 8.29 -2.84 5.63
C TYR A 61 8.88 -4.05 6.37
N THR A 62 9.13 -5.15 5.67
CA THR A 62 9.78 -6.35 6.23
C THR A 62 11.26 -6.45 5.83
N GLN A 63 11.76 -5.46 5.10
CA GLN A 63 13.15 -5.43 4.69
C GLN A 63 14.07 -5.00 5.82
N GLU A 64 15.25 -5.61 5.83
CA GLU A 64 16.43 -5.19 6.55
C GLU A 64 17.49 -4.75 5.54
N LYS A 65 18.60 -4.17 6.00
CA LYS A 65 19.67 -3.70 5.10
C LYS A 65 20.25 -4.83 4.26
N GLU A 66 20.27 -6.03 4.81
CA GLU A 66 20.89 -7.24 4.26
C GLU A 66 20.02 -7.94 3.21
N ASN A 67 18.70 -7.66 3.19
CA ASN A 67 17.75 -8.33 2.30
C ASN A 67 16.93 -7.37 1.43
N THR A 68 17.26 -6.08 1.43
CA THR A 68 16.52 -5.07 0.66
C THR A 68 16.58 -5.34 -0.84
N GLY A 69 15.39 -5.42 -1.46
CA GLY A 69 15.20 -5.78 -2.88
C GLY A 69 15.07 -7.28 -3.13
N LEU A 70 15.31 -8.14 -2.13
CA LEU A 70 15.19 -9.58 -2.34
C LEU A 70 13.74 -10.06 -2.43
N PHE A 71 12.77 -9.32 -1.88
CA PHE A 71 11.34 -9.60 -2.09
C PHE A 71 10.94 -9.35 -3.53
N HIS A 72 11.46 -8.29 -4.16
CA HIS A 72 11.25 -7.97 -5.55
C HIS A 72 11.94 -8.99 -6.47
N LEU A 73 13.19 -9.34 -6.17
CA LEU A 73 13.89 -10.40 -6.89
C LEU A 73 13.18 -11.76 -6.76
N TYR A 74 12.60 -12.07 -5.59
CA TYR A 74 11.80 -13.27 -5.39
C TYR A 74 10.53 -13.25 -6.25
N GLU A 75 9.87 -12.10 -6.35
CA GLU A 75 8.71 -11.91 -7.24
C GLU A 75 9.07 -12.26 -8.70
N HIS A 76 10.18 -11.77 -9.24
CA HIS A 76 10.67 -12.10 -10.57
C HIS A 76 10.88 -13.62 -10.74
N MET A 77 11.47 -14.26 -9.73
CA MET A 77 11.76 -15.70 -9.77
C MET A 77 10.49 -16.58 -9.73
N MET A 78 9.35 -16.06 -9.25
CA MET A 78 8.08 -16.81 -9.23
C MET A 78 7.60 -17.24 -10.62
N PHE A 79 8.01 -16.52 -11.67
CA PHE A 79 7.61 -16.80 -13.06
C PHE A 79 8.68 -17.57 -13.86
N LYS A 80 9.78 -18.02 -13.22
CA LYS A 80 10.90 -18.68 -13.90
C LYS A 80 10.84 -20.20 -13.85
N GLY A 81 9.83 -20.75 -13.22
CA GLY A 81 9.56 -22.19 -13.12
C GLY A 81 9.10 -22.60 -11.73
N ASN A 82 8.45 -23.75 -11.66
CA ASN A 82 7.93 -24.33 -10.44
C ASN A 82 7.80 -25.86 -10.56
N SER A 83 7.22 -26.51 -9.56
CA SER A 83 7.08 -27.98 -9.56
C SER A 83 6.28 -28.55 -10.73
N LEU A 84 5.43 -27.77 -11.40
CA LEU A 84 4.65 -28.18 -12.58
C LEU A 84 5.32 -27.77 -13.89
N PHE A 85 6.09 -26.69 -13.90
CA PHE A 85 6.66 -26.07 -15.11
C PHE A 85 8.16 -25.80 -14.90
N LYS A 86 9.00 -26.42 -15.71
CA LYS A 86 10.45 -26.51 -15.48
C LYS A 86 11.23 -25.23 -15.79
N ASN A 87 10.63 -24.26 -16.48
CA ASN A 87 11.28 -23.01 -16.89
C ASN A 87 10.26 -21.95 -17.27
N ALA A 88 10.72 -20.73 -17.52
CA ALA A 88 9.90 -19.57 -17.87
C ALA A 88 9.05 -19.81 -19.16
N ALA A 89 9.58 -20.53 -20.15
CA ALA A 89 8.84 -20.82 -21.39
C ALA A 89 7.64 -21.75 -21.11
N GLU A 90 7.83 -22.77 -20.27
CA GLU A 90 6.72 -23.66 -19.86
C GLU A 90 5.67 -22.91 -19.03
N VAL A 91 6.09 -22.00 -18.14
CA VAL A 91 5.19 -21.10 -17.38
C VAL A 91 4.37 -20.23 -18.33
N THR A 92 5.01 -19.55 -19.29
CA THR A 92 4.32 -18.72 -20.29
C THR A 92 3.34 -19.53 -21.15
N ASN A 93 3.74 -20.73 -21.59
CA ASN A 93 2.89 -21.63 -22.33
C ASN A 93 1.68 -22.12 -21.50
N ALA A 94 1.85 -22.32 -20.20
CA ALA A 94 0.75 -22.70 -19.30
C ALA A 94 -0.25 -21.55 -19.16
N LEU A 95 0.21 -20.31 -18.95
CA LEU A 95 -0.63 -19.11 -18.90
C LEU A 95 -1.43 -18.93 -20.21
N THR A 96 -0.79 -19.10 -21.36
CA THR A 96 -1.47 -19.05 -22.66
C THR A 96 -2.56 -20.12 -22.78
N ARG A 97 -2.27 -21.36 -22.37
CA ARG A 97 -3.26 -22.47 -22.38
C ARG A 97 -4.42 -22.26 -21.42
N LEU A 98 -4.21 -21.54 -20.32
CA LEU A 98 -5.26 -21.14 -19.39
C LEU A 98 -6.14 -20.00 -19.94
N GLY A 99 -5.78 -19.41 -21.08
CA GLY A 99 -6.49 -18.26 -21.65
C GLY A 99 -6.23 -16.96 -20.91
N VAL A 100 -5.10 -16.86 -20.19
CA VAL A 100 -4.70 -15.65 -19.49
C VAL A 100 -4.27 -14.60 -20.50
N SER A 101 -4.97 -13.46 -20.54
CA SER A 101 -4.63 -12.31 -21.38
C SER A 101 -3.68 -11.31 -20.72
N GLY A 102 -3.64 -11.31 -19.40
CA GLY A 102 -2.76 -10.44 -18.59
C GLY A 102 -2.56 -11.05 -17.21
N TRP A 103 -1.32 -11.05 -16.78
CA TRP A 103 -0.91 -11.48 -15.45
C TRP A 103 0.19 -10.57 -14.93
N ASN A 104 0.30 -10.46 -13.62
CA ASN A 104 1.35 -9.67 -13.00
C ASN A 104 1.67 -10.15 -11.58
N GLY A 105 2.88 -9.81 -11.11
CA GLY A 105 3.27 -9.73 -9.73
C GLY A 105 3.57 -8.27 -9.36
N THR A 106 3.44 -7.93 -8.10
CA THR A 106 3.86 -6.62 -7.59
C THR A 106 4.46 -6.75 -6.20
N THR A 107 5.57 -6.07 -5.99
CA THR A 107 6.17 -5.89 -4.66
C THR A 107 5.98 -4.44 -4.23
N ASP A 108 5.09 -4.23 -3.25
CA ASP A 108 4.79 -2.91 -2.69
C ASP A 108 5.38 -2.78 -1.27
N LEU A 109 4.99 -1.71 -0.59
CA LEU A 109 5.44 -1.41 0.77
C LEU A 109 5.04 -2.50 1.78
N GLU A 110 3.80 -3.01 1.70
CA GLU A 110 3.20 -3.90 2.70
C GLU A 110 2.73 -5.25 2.15
N CYS A 111 2.88 -5.48 0.84
CA CYS A 111 2.37 -6.66 0.17
C CYS A 111 3.22 -7.07 -1.01
N VAL A 112 3.38 -8.38 -1.19
CA VAL A 112 3.70 -8.97 -2.49
C VAL A 112 2.50 -9.76 -2.95
N ASN A 113 2.03 -9.51 -4.17
CA ASN A 113 0.85 -10.19 -4.70
C ASN A 113 1.03 -10.60 -6.16
N TYR A 114 0.33 -11.64 -6.55
CA TYR A 114 0.36 -12.24 -7.88
C TYR A 114 -1.07 -12.49 -8.34
N TYR A 115 -1.40 -12.13 -9.58
CA TYR A 115 -2.78 -12.23 -10.05
C TYR A 115 -2.89 -12.46 -11.55
N PHE A 116 -4.03 -13.03 -11.94
CA PHE A 116 -4.51 -13.09 -13.33
C PHE A 116 -6.04 -13.27 -13.38
N THR A 117 -6.58 -13.17 -14.60
CA THR A 117 -7.97 -13.53 -14.90
C THR A 117 -7.99 -14.66 -15.91
N VAL A 118 -8.84 -15.65 -15.68
CA VAL A 118 -9.03 -16.83 -16.54
C VAL A 118 -10.51 -17.02 -16.88
N PRO A 119 -10.87 -17.75 -17.96
CA PRO A 119 -12.24 -18.27 -18.13
C PRO A 119 -12.67 -19.10 -16.92
N SER A 120 -13.92 -18.94 -16.46
CA SER A 120 -14.42 -19.62 -15.25
C SER A 120 -14.37 -21.15 -15.35
N SER A 121 -14.46 -21.69 -16.55
CA SER A 121 -14.33 -23.14 -16.82
C SER A 121 -12.97 -23.74 -16.45
N VAL A 122 -11.92 -22.91 -16.28
CA VAL A 122 -10.56 -23.37 -15.92
C VAL A 122 -10.09 -22.84 -14.55
N THR A 123 -11.00 -22.35 -13.71
CA THR A 123 -10.70 -21.83 -12.36
C THR A 123 -9.83 -22.79 -11.54
N LYS A 124 -10.17 -24.10 -11.49
CA LYS A 124 -9.36 -25.09 -10.76
C LYS A 124 -7.92 -25.16 -11.25
N LYS A 125 -7.69 -25.13 -12.56
CA LYS A 125 -6.34 -25.13 -13.15
C LYS A 125 -5.58 -23.84 -12.84
N GLY A 126 -6.28 -22.70 -12.77
CA GLY A 126 -5.70 -21.44 -12.32
C GLY A 126 -5.25 -21.49 -10.86
N LEU A 127 -6.03 -22.10 -9.98
CA LEU A 127 -5.66 -22.33 -8.58
C LEU A 127 -4.46 -23.29 -8.45
N GLU A 128 -4.43 -24.36 -9.22
CA GLU A 128 -3.29 -25.30 -9.28
C GLU A 128 -2.00 -24.59 -9.72
N PHE A 129 -2.10 -23.72 -10.73
CA PHE A 129 -0.97 -22.91 -11.20
C PHE A 129 -0.38 -22.06 -10.07
N TRP A 130 -1.21 -21.27 -9.36
CA TRP A 130 -0.74 -20.44 -8.25
C TRP A 130 -0.23 -21.25 -7.07
N SER A 131 -0.84 -22.39 -6.78
CA SER A 131 -0.35 -23.30 -5.74
C SER A 131 1.06 -23.82 -6.04
N ALA A 132 1.32 -24.22 -7.28
CA ALA A 132 2.65 -24.66 -7.68
C ALA A 132 3.68 -23.53 -7.63
N ALA A 133 3.30 -22.34 -8.13
CA ALA A 133 4.17 -21.18 -8.14
C ALA A 133 4.56 -20.75 -6.71
N ILE A 134 3.58 -20.55 -5.81
CA ILE A 134 3.87 -19.97 -4.48
C ILE A 134 4.51 -20.96 -3.52
N ARG A 135 4.20 -22.26 -3.63
CA ARG A 135 4.66 -23.28 -2.70
C ARG A 135 5.96 -23.94 -3.12
N SER A 136 6.23 -24.01 -4.43
CA SER A 136 7.31 -24.82 -4.99
C SER A 136 7.97 -24.16 -6.21
N PRO A 137 8.39 -22.86 -6.12
CA PRO A 137 9.19 -22.25 -7.17
C PRO A 137 10.52 -23.00 -7.30
N LEU A 138 11.06 -23.10 -8.51
CA LEU A 138 12.33 -23.82 -8.74
C LEU A 138 13.53 -23.07 -8.20
N LEU A 139 13.50 -21.74 -8.25
CA LEU A 139 14.62 -20.86 -7.84
C LEU A 139 15.93 -21.29 -8.49
N ASP A 140 15.90 -21.58 -9.81
CA ASP A 140 17.07 -22.03 -10.56
C ASP A 140 18.21 -20.99 -10.46
N LYS A 141 19.44 -21.49 -10.27
CA LYS A 141 20.61 -20.62 -10.08
C LYS A 141 20.95 -19.80 -11.31
N ASN A 142 20.80 -20.36 -12.51
CA ASN A 142 21.14 -19.64 -13.76
C ASN A 142 20.07 -18.57 -14.06
N GLU A 143 18.79 -18.89 -13.82
CA GLU A 143 17.72 -17.91 -13.91
C GLU A 143 17.90 -16.78 -12.89
N LEU A 144 18.31 -17.10 -11.67
CA LEU A 144 18.62 -16.09 -10.66
C LEU A 144 19.73 -15.14 -11.13
N GLU A 145 20.83 -15.63 -11.71
CA GLU A 145 21.90 -14.77 -12.24
C GLU A 145 21.44 -13.89 -13.42
N ASN A 146 20.46 -14.35 -14.18
CA ASN A 146 19.86 -13.54 -15.24
C ASN A 146 18.92 -12.45 -14.66
N GLU A 147 18.03 -12.83 -13.73
CA GLU A 147 17.07 -11.90 -13.13
C GLU A 147 17.72 -10.82 -12.27
N LYS A 148 18.83 -11.11 -11.61
CA LYS A 148 19.67 -10.08 -10.96
C LYS A 148 20.00 -8.93 -11.90
N LYS A 149 20.38 -9.23 -13.15
CA LYS A 149 20.72 -8.21 -14.16
C LYS A 149 19.50 -7.37 -14.53
N VAL A 150 18.32 -7.99 -14.65
CA VAL A 150 17.06 -7.31 -14.93
C VAL A 150 16.71 -6.36 -13.78
N VAL A 151 16.65 -6.87 -12.56
CA VAL A 151 16.31 -6.08 -11.35
C VAL A 151 17.33 -4.94 -11.12
N ILE A 152 18.63 -5.19 -11.33
CA ILE A 152 19.67 -4.14 -11.24
C ILE A 152 19.45 -3.06 -12.31
N SER A 153 19.04 -3.43 -13.52
CA SER A 153 18.71 -2.46 -14.58
C SER A 153 17.52 -1.59 -14.16
N GLU A 154 16.49 -2.15 -13.56
CA GLU A 154 15.33 -1.43 -13.04
C GLU A 154 15.70 -0.48 -11.89
N ILE A 155 16.52 -0.95 -10.93
CA ILE A 155 17.05 -0.11 -9.84
C ILE A 155 17.82 1.08 -10.41
N ASN A 156 18.69 0.85 -11.40
CA ASN A 156 19.45 1.93 -12.05
C ASN A 156 18.54 2.91 -12.80
N GLY A 157 17.45 2.42 -13.42
CA GLY A 157 16.42 3.27 -14.02
C GLY A 157 15.75 4.19 -12.98
N ASN A 158 15.52 3.73 -11.78
CA ASN A 158 14.96 4.52 -10.68
C ASN A 158 15.87 5.71 -10.29
N PHE A 159 17.20 5.57 -10.42
CA PHE A 159 18.13 6.66 -10.11
C PHE A 159 18.05 7.85 -11.08
N SER A 160 17.48 7.64 -12.26
CA SER A 160 17.27 8.67 -13.29
C SER A 160 15.84 9.21 -13.31
N SER A 161 14.91 8.63 -12.55
CA SER A 161 13.52 9.03 -12.52
C SER A 161 13.28 10.10 -11.46
N PRO A 162 12.93 11.36 -11.84
CA PRO A 162 12.71 12.44 -10.89
C PRO A 162 11.64 12.09 -9.83
N SER A 163 10.54 11.45 -10.23
CA SER A 163 9.50 11.04 -9.30
C SER A 163 9.98 9.98 -8.30
N ARG A 164 10.81 9.02 -8.73
CA ARG A 164 11.41 8.02 -7.84
C ARG A 164 12.42 8.65 -6.88
N ILE A 165 13.26 9.55 -7.37
CA ILE A 165 14.20 10.32 -6.55
C ILE A 165 13.44 11.06 -5.44
N MET A 166 12.39 11.80 -5.78
CA MET A 166 11.56 12.52 -4.81
C MET A 166 10.94 11.58 -3.78
N THR A 167 10.25 10.51 -4.22
CA THR A 167 9.57 9.56 -3.33
C THR A 167 10.55 8.88 -2.37
N ASN A 168 11.71 8.45 -2.86
CA ASN A 168 12.73 7.83 -2.03
C ASN A 168 13.33 8.81 -1.01
N PHE A 169 13.60 10.06 -1.42
CA PHE A 169 14.07 11.09 -0.51
C PHE A 169 13.07 11.36 0.62
N GLU A 170 11.79 11.50 0.29
CA GLU A 170 10.73 11.73 1.26
C GLU A 170 10.60 10.55 2.24
N SER A 171 10.53 9.32 1.72
CA SER A 171 10.43 8.10 2.55
C SER A 171 11.62 7.94 3.48
N ARG A 172 12.84 8.07 2.94
CA ARG A 172 14.08 8.02 3.72
C ARG A 172 14.14 9.10 4.82
N THR A 173 13.63 10.29 4.51
CA THR A 173 13.68 11.42 5.43
C THR A 173 12.64 11.32 6.53
N ILE A 174 11.38 11.01 6.17
CA ILE A 174 10.27 10.88 7.14
C ILE A 174 10.43 9.62 8.00
N PHE A 175 10.95 8.52 7.44
CA PHE A 175 11.03 7.21 8.09
C PHE A 175 12.47 6.77 8.38
N SER A 176 13.33 7.70 8.77
CA SER A 176 14.78 7.46 8.95
C SER A 176 15.13 6.27 9.83
N ASP A 177 14.32 5.96 10.83
CA ASP A 177 14.53 4.89 11.81
C ASP A 177 13.69 3.64 11.54
N SER A 178 13.04 3.54 10.36
CA SER A 178 12.09 2.49 10.03
C SER A 178 12.44 1.82 8.70
N PRO A 179 12.01 0.57 8.46
CA PRO A 179 12.12 -0.09 7.17
C PRO A 179 11.48 0.69 6.00
N TRP A 180 10.50 1.54 6.28
CA TRP A 180 9.82 2.39 5.28
C TRP A 180 10.73 3.35 4.52
N LYS A 181 11.98 3.58 5.00
CA LYS A 181 13.01 4.32 4.26
C LYS A 181 13.53 3.56 3.04
N MET A 182 13.30 2.25 2.96
CA MET A 182 13.85 1.38 1.93
C MET A 182 12.84 1.22 0.79
N ASP A 183 13.33 1.42 -0.44
CA ASP A 183 12.53 1.19 -1.65
C ASP A 183 12.30 -0.32 -1.85
N PRO A 184 11.10 -0.77 -2.27
CA PRO A 184 10.83 -2.18 -2.57
C PRO A 184 11.76 -2.77 -3.62
N SER A 185 12.21 -1.98 -4.60
CA SER A 185 13.16 -2.44 -5.64
C SER A 185 14.55 -2.76 -5.08
N GLY A 186 14.93 -2.17 -3.94
CA GLY A 186 16.12 -2.52 -3.18
C GLY A 186 17.41 -1.83 -3.59
N SER A 187 18.53 -2.42 -3.21
CA SER A 187 19.87 -1.91 -3.48
C SER A 187 20.68 -2.82 -4.38
N VAL A 188 21.43 -2.22 -5.32
CA VAL A 188 22.29 -2.95 -6.27
C VAL A 188 23.22 -3.94 -5.57
N PRO A 189 24.00 -3.57 -4.51
CA PRO A 189 24.90 -4.50 -3.87
C PRO A 189 24.22 -5.74 -3.27
N VAL A 190 23.03 -5.56 -2.68
CA VAL A 190 22.29 -6.70 -2.07
C VAL A 190 21.77 -7.63 -3.15
N VAL A 191 21.13 -7.08 -4.20
CA VAL A 191 20.61 -7.87 -5.32
C VAL A 191 21.74 -8.58 -6.06
N GLN A 192 22.86 -7.92 -6.30
CA GLN A 192 24.02 -8.51 -6.98
C GLN A 192 24.59 -9.72 -6.24
N ASN A 193 24.63 -9.69 -4.91
CA ASN A 193 25.16 -10.75 -4.06
C ASN A 193 24.09 -11.76 -3.61
N ALA A 194 22.85 -11.64 -4.07
CA ALA A 194 21.77 -12.54 -3.70
C ALA A 194 22.09 -13.99 -4.08
N THR A 195 21.70 -14.92 -3.22
CA THR A 195 21.85 -16.37 -3.43
C THR A 195 20.50 -17.05 -3.41
N VAL A 196 20.42 -18.27 -3.95
CA VAL A 196 19.22 -19.10 -3.85
C VAL A 196 18.81 -19.28 -2.37
N GLN A 197 19.79 -19.42 -1.46
CA GLN A 197 19.50 -19.58 -0.03
C GLN A 197 18.79 -18.36 0.55
N ASN A 198 19.17 -17.14 0.17
CA ASN A 198 18.47 -15.93 0.62
C ASN A 198 17.00 -15.93 0.18
N LEU A 199 16.69 -16.40 -1.03
CA LEU A 199 15.33 -16.51 -1.52
C LEU A 199 14.52 -17.61 -0.82
N LEU A 200 15.16 -18.74 -0.50
CA LEU A 200 14.57 -19.81 0.32
C LEU A 200 14.27 -19.34 1.75
N ASP A 201 15.13 -18.51 2.33
CA ASP A 201 14.92 -17.95 3.66
C ASP A 201 13.70 -17.00 3.67
N ILE A 202 13.54 -16.17 2.64
CA ILE A 202 12.34 -15.32 2.43
C ILE A 202 11.11 -16.21 2.28
N GLN A 203 11.17 -17.24 1.43
CA GLN A 203 10.05 -18.16 1.23
C GLN A 203 9.61 -18.79 2.56
N LYS A 204 10.56 -19.33 3.31
CA LYS A 204 10.30 -19.99 4.60
C LYS A 204 9.71 -19.05 5.64
N ALA A 205 10.14 -17.78 5.64
CA ALA A 205 9.72 -16.80 6.64
C ALA A 205 8.36 -16.19 6.33
N PHE A 206 8.06 -15.89 5.06
CA PHE A 206 6.91 -15.06 4.68
C PHE A 206 5.89 -15.79 3.81
N TYR A 207 6.32 -16.67 2.89
CA TYR A 207 5.43 -17.35 1.93
C TYR A 207 4.83 -18.62 2.55
N ILE A 208 4.01 -18.40 3.57
CA ILE A 208 3.36 -19.43 4.38
C ILE A 208 1.85 -19.17 4.44
N PRO A 209 0.99 -20.20 4.56
CA PRO A 209 -0.45 -20.04 4.44
C PRO A 209 -1.03 -19.07 5.49
N ASN A 210 -0.54 -19.10 6.71
CA ASN A 210 -1.01 -18.24 7.80
C ASN A 210 -0.47 -16.80 7.74
N ASN A 211 0.26 -16.44 6.69
CA ASN A 211 0.69 -15.08 6.33
C ASN A 211 0.21 -14.67 4.93
N SER A 212 -0.65 -15.49 4.32
CA SER A 212 -1.12 -15.30 2.94
C SER A 212 -2.64 -15.29 2.88
N ALA A 213 -3.19 -14.63 1.85
CA ALA A 213 -4.59 -14.71 1.52
C ALA A 213 -4.79 -14.97 0.02
N LEU A 214 -5.84 -15.72 -0.31
CA LEU A 214 -6.27 -16.00 -1.66
C LEU A 214 -7.58 -15.26 -1.93
N PHE A 215 -7.67 -14.58 -3.06
CA PHE A 215 -8.80 -13.79 -3.51
C PHE A 215 -9.29 -14.37 -4.83
N VAL A 216 -10.51 -14.89 -4.86
CA VAL A 216 -11.10 -15.55 -6.03
C VAL A 216 -12.46 -14.92 -6.30
N GLY A 217 -12.71 -14.45 -7.52
CA GLY A 217 -14.04 -13.87 -7.77
C GLY A 217 -14.37 -13.76 -9.25
N GLY A 218 -15.66 -13.65 -9.52
CA GLY A 218 -16.25 -13.66 -10.83
C GLY A 218 -17.33 -14.73 -10.93
N ASP A 219 -17.42 -15.40 -12.09
CA ASP A 219 -18.41 -16.47 -12.34
C ASP A 219 -18.03 -17.77 -11.63
N VAL A 220 -18.21 -17.77 -10.33
CA VAL A 220 -17.87 -18.86 -9.41
C VAL A 220 -18.92 -18.99 -8.31
N GLU A 221 -19.04 -20.20 -7.72
CA GLU A 221 -19.83 -20.47 -6.52
C GLU A 221 -18.87 -20.63 -5.32
N HIS A 222 -19.05 -19.85 -4.27
CA HIS A 222 -18.10 -19.76 -3.15
C HIS A 222 -17.81 -21.11 -2.47
N GLU A 223 -18.84 -21.96 -2.28
CA GLU A 223 -18.66 -23.28 -1.70
C GLU A 223 -17.82 -24.23 -2.57
N LYS A 224 -17.97 -24.12 -3.91
CA LYS A 224 -17.16 -24.90 -4.85
C LYS A 224 -15.71 -24.41 -4.84
N VAL A 225 -15.52 -23.09 -4.82
CA VAL A 225 -14.19 -22.50 -4.70
C VAL A 225 -13.51 -22.95 -3.41
N TYR A 226 -14.22 -22.87 -2.27
CA TYR A 226 -13.67 -23.35 -0.99
C TYR A 226 -13.19 -24.80 -1.08
N LYS A 227 -13.99 -25.71 -1.61
CA LYS A 227 -13.62 -27.14 -1.76
C LYS A 227 -12.38 -27.32 -2.63
N MET A 228 -12.29 -26.58 -3.77
CA MET A 228 -11.11 -26.61 -4.64
C MET A 228 -9.87 -26.07 -3.92
N VAL A 229 -10.00 -24.98 -3.18
CA VAL A 229 -8.88 -24.36 -2.46
C VAL A 229 -8.42 -25.25 -1.30
N ASP A 230 -9.32 -25.87 -0.57
CA ASP A 230 -8.96 -26.81 0.50
C ASP A 230 -8.23 -28.05 -0.05
N GLU A 231 -8.71 -28.62 -1.16
CA GLU A 231 -8.02 -29.71 -1.88
C GLU A 231 -6.61 -29.32 -2.33
N ILE A 232 -6.43 -28.14 -2.90
CA ILE A 232 -5.19 -27.69 -3.56
C ILE A 232 -4.19 -27.10 -2.55
N PHE A 233 -4.66 -26.27 -1.62
CA PHE A 233 -3.81 -25.50 -0.70
C PHE A 233 -3.80 -26.06 0.74
N GLY A 234 -4.74 -26.94 1.13
CA GLY A 234 -4.85 -27.45 2.49
C GLY A 234 -3.60 -28.15 3.00
N GLY A 235 -2.84 -28.80 2.11
CA GLY A 235 -1.54 -29.40 2.42
C GLY A 235 -0.35 -28.41 2.50
N TRP A 236 -0.58 -27.10 2.34
CA TRP A 236 0.48 -26.10 2.51
C TRP A 236 0.82 -25.93 3.98
N LYS A 237 2.08 -26.18 4.36
CA LYS A 237 2.49 -26.23 5.76
C LYS A 237 2.53 -24.85 6.40
N LYS A 238 1.89 -24.73 7.55
CA LYS A 238 1.91 -23.57 8.43
C LYS A 238 3.33 -23.25 8.87
N GLY A 239 3.69 -21.95 8.90
CA GLY A 239 4.96 -21.46 9.42
C GLY A 239 4.77 -20.63 10.71
N GLU A 240 5.88 -20.15 11.25
CA GLU A 240 5.85 -19.21 12.36
C GLU A 240 5.32 -17.86 11.88
N ASN A 241 4.48 -17.20 12.69
CA ASN A 241 3.97 -15.87 12.34
C ASN A 241 5.13 -14.87 12.29
N PRO A 242 5.45 -14.25 11.14
CA PRO A 242 6.54 -13.30 11.02
C PRO A 242 6.33 -12.03 11.85
N PHE A 243 5.09 -11.75 12.26
CA PHE A 243 4.69 -10.59 13.04
C PHE A 243 4.31 -10.91 14.49
N LYS A 244 4.82 -12.02 15.03
CA LYS A 244 4.57 -12.42 16.43
C LYS A 244 4.99 -11.35 17.46
N ASN A 245 5.96 -10.50 17.13
CA ASN A 245 6.46 -9.41 17.96
C ASN A 245 5.79 -8.06 17.64
N GLY A 246 4.73 -8.05 16.82
CA GLY A 246 4.06 -6.85 16.35
C GLY A 246 4.74 -6.24 15.13
N PHE A 247 4.31 -5.00 14.80
CA PHE A 247 4.80 -4.25 13.66
C PHE A 247 5.75 -3.13 14.11
N PRO A 248 6.76 -2.76 13.28
CA PRO A 248 7.61 -1.62 13.60
C PRO A 248 6.76 -0.33 13.67
N SER A 249 7.04 0.51 14.66
CA SER A 249 6.44 1.84 14.79
C SER A 249 7.45 2.91 14.45
N HIS A 250 6.96 4.12 14.16
CA HIS A 250 7.79 5.29 13.89
C HIS A 250 7.24 6.53 14.60
N SER A 251 8.12 7.47 14.97
CA SER A 251 7.73 8.72 15.62
C SER A 251 6.73 9.52 14.76
N LYS A 252 5.69 10.05 15.40
CA LYS A 252 4.74 11.00 14.77
C LYS A 252 5.33 12.41 14.60
N ASN A 253 6.49 12.68 15.18
CA ASN A 253 7.22 13.92 14.98
C ASN A 253 8.71 13.59 14.75
N PRO A 254 9.07 13.13 13.54
CA PRO A 254 10.41 12.61 13.24
C PRO A 254 11.49 13.68 13.22
N PHE A 255 11.10 14.95 13.18
CA PHE A 255 12.02 16.07 13.05
C PHE A 255 12.02 16.98 14.29
N SER A 256 13.20 17.43 14.71
CA SER A 256 13.34 18.45 15.77
C SER A 256 12.95 19.86 15.31
N LYS A 257 12.94 20.09 13.99
CA LYS A 257 12.49 21.32 13.31
C LYS A 257 11.95 20.96 11.93
N THR A 258 11.16 21.86 11.33
CA THR A 258 10.71 21.71 9.94
C THR A 258 11.89 21.44 8.99
N TYR A 259 11.77 20.44 8.14
CA TYR A 259 12.81 20.04 7.20
C TYR A 259 12.48 20.56 5.80
N PHE A 260 13.29 21.47 5.28
CA PHE A 260 13.07 22.13 3.99
C PHE A 260 13.93 21.52 2.87
N CYS A 261 13.31 21.20 1.75
CA CYS A 261 13.97 20.66 0.59
C CYS A 261 13.50 21.33 -0.70
N VAL A 262 14.33 21.31 -1.71
CA VAL A 262 14.01 21.78 -3.06
C VAL A 262 14.51 20.76 -4.08
N MET A 263 13.72 20.54 -5.13
CA MET A 263 14.09 19.65 -6.24
C MET A 263 13.80 20.34 -7.57
N PRO A 264 14.83 20.51 -8.44
CA PRO A 264 14.59 20.79 -9.85
C PRO A 264 13.80 19.65 -10.50
N PHE A 265 12.70 19.96 -11.19
CA PHE A 265 11.78 18.99 -11.74
C PHE A 265 11.29 19.41 -13.11
N ASP A 266 11.72 18.71 -14.16
CA ASP A 266 11.51 19.09 -15.56
C ASP A 266 10.02 19.20 -15.97
N SER A 267 9.15 18.40 -15.33
CA SER A 267 7.71 18.41 -15.62
C SER A 267 6.96 19.62 -15.04
N ILE A 268 7.64 20.50 -14.29
CA ILE A 268 7.06 21.74 -13.78
C ILE A 268 7.32 22.86 -14.78
N SER A 269 6.30 23.63 -15.17
CA SER A 269 6.44 24.83 -16.02
C SER A 269 7.29 25.90 -15.34
N GLU A 270 7.96 26.74 -16.16
CA GLU A 270 8.72 27.91 -15.67
C GLU A 270 7.84 28.97 -14.96
N GLU A 271 6.52 28.92 -15.17
CA GLU A 271 5.58 29.90 -14.62
C GLU A 271 5.07 29.56 -13.20
N ILE A 272 5.32 28.33 -12.76
CA ILE A 272 4.79 27.82 -11.49
C ILE A 272 5.84 27.04 -10.69
N ALA A 273 5.55 26.90 -9.38
CA ALA A 273 6.21 25.92 -8.52
C ALA A 273 5.18 25.19 -7.67
N ARG A 274 5.53 24.02 -7.16
CA ARG A 274 4.70 23.27 -6.21
C ARG A 274 5.39 23.20 -4.86
N ILE A 275 4.67 23.60 -3.82
CA ILE A 275 5.07 23.48 -2.42
C ILE A 275 4.26 22.35 -1.79
N SER A 276 4.92 21.35 -1.25
CA SER A 276 4.33 20.21 -0.55
C SER A 276 4.72 20.26 0.92
N VAL A 277 3.75 20.11 1.82
CA VAL A 277 3.98 20.05 3.26
C VAL A 277 3.42 18.73 3.77
N LYS A 278 4.28 17.85 4.31
CA LYS A 278 3.91 16.50 4.74
C LYS A 278 4.17 16.29 6.23
N TYR A 279 3.16 15.73 6.90
CA TYR A 279 3.19 15.31 8.30
C TYR A 279 3.09 13.79 8.42
N ARG A 280 3.52 13.23 9.54
CA ARG A 280 3.10 11.89 9.94
C ARG A 280 1.61 11.93 10.31
N GLY A 281 0.87 10.98 9.78
CA GLY A 281 -0.56 10.78 10.08
C GLY A 281 -0.79 9.63 11.06
N PRO A 282 -2.06 9.29 11.36
CA PRO A 282 -2.40 8.09 12.11
C PRO A 282 -2.02 6.83 11.34
N ASP A 283 -1.83 5.72 12.07
CA ASP A 283 -1.50 4.39 11.54
C ASP A 283 -2.63 3.40 11.81
N ALA A 284 -3.00 2.59 10.82
CA ALA A 284 -4.10 1.63 10.97
C ALA A 284 -3.85 0.58 12.07
N ALA A 285 -2.58 0.26 12.36
CA ALA A 285 -2.22 -0.70 13.41
C ALA A 285 -2.36 -0.16 14.85
N PHE A 286 -2.27 1.17 15.03
CA PHE A 286 -2.16 1.76 16.37
C PHE A 286 -3.23 2.80 16.68
N GLU A 287 -3.72 3.54 15.67
CA GLU A 287 -4.66 4.65 15.83
C GLU A 287 -5.83 4.52 14.84
N ARG A 288 -6.49 3.37 14.82
CA ARG A 288 -7.54 3.03 13.86
C ARG A 288 -8.67 4.09 13.78
N GLU A 289 -9.17 4.53 14.92
CA GLU A 289 -10.26 5.52 14.95
C GLU A 289 -9.82 6.88 14.39
N ASP A 290 -8.56 7.27 14.62
CA ASP A 290 -8.00 8.51 14.07
C ASP A 290 -7.84 8.43 12.53
N THR A 291 -7.69 7.22 11.95
CA THR A 291 -7.61 7.07 10.49
C THR A 291 -8.93 7.46 9.81
N TYR A 292 -10.06 7.05 10.37
CA TYR A 292 -11.37 7.42 9.84
C TYR A 292 -11.62 8.94 9.91
N ALA A 293 -11.27 9.56 11.04
CA ALA A 293 -11.39 11.01 11.20
C ALA A 293 -10.46 11.77 10.24
N MET A 294 -9.24 11.25 9.98
CA MET A 294 -8.29 11.86 9.05
C MET A 294 -8.78 11.72 7.59
N ASP A 295 -9.39 10.59 7.22
CA ASP A 295 -9.98 10.39 5.88
C ASP A 295 -11.13 11.38 5.64
N ILE A 296 -12.09 11.49 6.59
CA ILE A 296 -13.18 12.47 6.50
C ILE A 296 -12.63 13.90 6.46
N PHE A 297 -11.68 14.24 7.31
CA PHE A 297 -11.06 15.57 7.31
C PHE A 297 -10.43 15.88 5.96
N THR A 298 -9.63 14.98 5.43
CA THR A 298 -8.96 15.14 4.13
C THR A 298 -9.95 15.36 3.00
N GLU A 299 -11.05 14.61 3.00
CA GLU A 299 -12.10 14.76 1.98
C GLU A 299 -12.91 16.05 2.16
N CYS A 300 -13.21 16.48 3.39
CA CYS A 300 -13.83 17.78 3.65
C CYS A 300 -12.97 18.94 3.12
N LEU A 301 -11.65 18.86 3.22
CA LEU A 301 -10.73 19.86 2.66
C LEU A 301 -10.76 19.90 1.12
N SER A 302 -11.27 18.87 0.44
CA SER A 302 -11.34 18.81 -1.03
C SER A 302 -12.35 19.80 -1.62
N ASN A 303 -13.30 20.30 -0.81
CA ASN A 303 -14.34 21.23 -1.26
C ASN A 303 -13.72 22.53 -1.83
N PRO A 304 -13.90 22.83 -3.15
CA PRO A 304 -13.31 24.01 -3.77
C PRO A 304 -13.78 25.33 -3.17
N SER A 305 -15.00 25.35 -2.65
CA SER A 305 -15.63 26.51 -2.01
C SER A 305 -15.47 26.50 -0.49
N GLY A 306 -14.74 25.52 0.07
CA GLY A 306 -14.51 25.39 1.48
C GLY A 306 -13.58 26.47 2.04
N LYS A 307 -13.71 26.75 3.33
CA LYS A 307 -12.92 27.79 4.03
C LYS A 307 -11.41 27.56 3.85
N PHE A 308 -10.94 26.31 3.86
CA PHE A 308 -9.53 25.97 3.71
C PHE A 308 -8.94 26.49 2.39
N LYS A 309 -9.53 26.09 1.26
CA LYS A 309 -9.05 26.53 -0.07
C LYS A 309 -9.22 28.02 -0.28
N LYS A 310 -10.35 28.60 0.14
CA LYS A 310 -10.56 30.05 0.08
C LYS A 310 -9.47 30.82 0.82
N SER A 311 -9.14 30.43 2.04
CA SER A 311 -8.09 31.11 2.84
C SER A 311 -6.70 31.04 2.18
N ILE A 312 -6.41 30.02 1.39
CA ILE A 312 -5.16 29.93 0.61
C ILE A 312 -5.21 30.84 -0.61
N LEU A 313 -6.37 30.90 -1.31
CA LEU A 313 -6.53 31.72 -2.52
C LEU A 313 -6.58 33.23 -2.20
N GLU A 314 -7.07 33.61 -1.04
CA GLU A 314 -7.16 35.00 -0.57
C GLU A 314 -5.81 35.49 0.00
N ASP A 315 -4.83 34.60 0.18
CA ASP A 315 -3.50 34.97 0.68
C ASP A 315 -2.60 35.42 -0.48
N GLU A 316 -2.50 36.74 -0.62
CA GLU A 316 -1.74 37.39 -1.72
C GLU A 316 -0.24 37.01 -1.71
N TYR A 317 0.31 36.53 -0.59
CA TYR A 317 1.71 36.12 -0.53
C TYR A 317 1.91 34.68 -1.04
N ILE A 318 0.90 33.82 -0.93
CA ILE A 318 0.95 32.45 -1.48
C ILE A 318 0.80 32.50 -3.01
N GLU A 319 -0.03 33.37 -3.55
CA GLU A 319 -0.29 33.55 -4.99
C GLU A 319 -0.68 32.22 -5.68
N SER A 320 -1.64 31.46 -5.13
CA SER A 320 -2.17 30.27 -5.79
C SER A 320 -3.26 30.63 -6.79
N PRO A 321 -3.21 30.11 -8.04
CA PRO A 321 -4.09 30.62 -9.11
C PRO A 321 -5.55 30.17 -8.99
N SER A 322 -5.85 29.01 -8.43
CA SER A 322 -7.21 28.53 -8.22
C SER A 322 -7.28 27.38 -7.20
N ALA A 323 -8.50 27.03 -6.78
CA ALA A 323 -8.76 25.94 -5.85
C ALA A 323 -8.29 24.55 -6.35
N GLU A 324 -8.18 24.37 -7.65
CA GLU A 324 -7.69 23.12 -8.27
C GLU A 324 -6.20 22.90 -8.03
N TYR A 325 -5.46 23.98 -7.82
CA TYR A 325 -4.03 23.96 -7.52
C TYR A 325 -3.72 23.77 -6.02
N VAL A 326 -4.75 23.59 -5.20
CA VAL A 326 -4.62 23.20 -3.78
C VAL A 326 -5.15 21.78 -3.64
N SER A 327 -4.26 20.86 -3.34
CA SER A 327 -4.61 19.45 -3.10
C SER A 327 -4.09 18.98 -1.75
N GLN A 328 -4.77 18.01 -1.19
CA GLN A 328 -4.41 17.36 0.07
C GLN A 328 -4.61 15.85 -0.08
N GLY A 329 -3.97 15.11 0.79
CA GLY A 329 -4.12 13.65 0.80
C GLY A 329 -3.68 13.07 2.13
N TYR A 330 -4.38 12.03 2.52
CA TYR A 330 -3.96 11.15 3.59
C TYR A 330 -3.75 9.76 3.02
N LEU A 331 -2.63 9.15 3.36
CA LEU A 331 -2.30 7.81 2.95
C LEU A 331 -2.40 6.90 4.17
N THR A 332 -3.49 6.16 4.26
CA THR A 332 -3.69 5.14 5.30
C THR A 332 -2.74 3.97 5.05
N ARG A 333 -1.90 3.68 6.02
CA ARG A 333 -0.97 2.55 6.02
C ARG A 333 -0.94 1.90 7.39
N ARG A 334 -0.37 0.69 7.48
CA ARG A 334 -0.28 -0.06 8.73
C ARG A 334 0.49 0.73 9.80
N THR A 335 1.70 1.21 9.46
CA THR A 335 2.61 1.90 10.41
C THR A 335 3.33 3.09 9.80
N CYS A 336 2.91 3.58 8.63
CA CYS A 336 3.55 4.70 7.95
C CYS A 336 2.56 5.70 7.34
N GLY A 337 1.44 5.92 8.02
CA GLY A 337 0.45 6.91 7.61
C GLY A 337 1.05 8.31 7.46
N THR A 338 0.70 9.03 6.39
CA THR A 338 1.15 10.39 6.13
C THR A 338 -0.01 11.26 5.65
N PHE A 339 -0.07 12.48 6.17
CA PHE A 339 -0.97 13.52 5.69
C PHE A 339 -0.18 14.62 5.00
N GLY A 340 -0.64 15.11 3.87
CA GLY A 340 0.05 16.16 3.13
C GLY A 340 -0.89 17.15 2.46
N VAL A 341 -0.38 18.38 2.29
CA VAL A 341 -1.02 19.45 1.51
C VAL A 341 -0.03 19.93 0.46
N ASN A 342 -0.52 20.07 -0.77
CA ASN A 342 0.24 20.65 -1.87
C ASN A 342 -0.46 21.94 -2.33
N VAL A 343 0.33 22.96 -2.64
CA VAL A 343 -0.12 24.18 -3.29
C VAL A 343 0.77 24.49 -4.48
N VAL A 344 0.18 24.82 -5.61
CA VAL A 344 0.89 25.39 -6.76
C VAL A 344 0.85 26.90 -6.61
N VAL A 345 1.98 27.53 -6.82
CA VAL A 345 2.16 28.98 -6.72
C VAL A 345 2.68 29.54 -8.05
N THR A 346 2.25 30.74 -8.41
CA THR A 346 2.73 31.47 -9.59
C THR A 346 3.98 32.30 -9.26
N ASN A 347 4.60 32.88 -10.28
CA ASN A 347 5.80 33.74 -10.13
C ASN A 347 6.93 33.07 -9.30
N PRO A 348 7.42 31.88 -9.70
CA PRO A 348 8.33 31.09 -8.87
C PRO A 348 9.73 31.72 -8.70
N GLU A 349 10.07 32.77 -9.44
CA GLU A 349 11.30 33.54 -9.25
C GLU A 349 11.20 34.52 -8.05
N LYS A 350 9.97 34.86 -7.61
CA LYS A 350 9.70 35.82 -6.53
C LYS A 350 9.69 35.10 -5.18
N GLU A 351 10.73 35.27 -4.39
CA GLU A 351 10.82 34.86 -2.97
C GLU A 351 10.32 33.43 -2.66
N LEU A 352 10.51 32.47 -3.58
CA LEU A 352 9.91 31.14 -3.48
C LEU A 352 10.31 30.39 -2.19
N SER A 353 11.57 30.52 -1.76
CA SER A 353 12.04 29.92 -0.51
C SER A 353 11.32 30.49 0.72
N GLU A 354 11.09 31.79 0.75
CA GLU A 354 10.37 32.44 1.86
C GLU A 354 8.86 32.16 1.82
N ARG A 355 8.28 32.11 0.62
CA ARG A 355 6.87 31.70 0.43
C ARG A 355 6.62 30.26 0.90
N ALA A 356 7.56 29.34 0.65
CA ALA A 356 7.46 27.98 1.13
C ALA A 356 7.53 27.89 2.67
N LYS A 357 8.43 28.66 3.31
CA LYS A 357 8.49 28.77 4.77
C LYS A 357 7.22 29.40 5.33
N TYR A 358 6.74 30.47 4.74
CA TYR A 358 5.52 31.15 5.14
C TYR A 358 4.31 30.20 5.07
N PHE A 359 4.09 29.55 3.93
CA PHE A 359 2.99 28.58 3.78
C PHE A 359 3.07 27.48 4.84
N SER A 360 4.25 26.89 5.01
CA SER A 360 4.46 25.85 6.03
C SER A 360 4.14 26.32 7.45
N SER A 361 4.48 27.56 7.79
CA SER A 361 4.21 28.14 9.12
C SER A 361 2.73 28.47 9.33
N ARG A 362 2.02 28.85 8.26
CA ARG A 362 0.58 29.19 8.28
C ARG A 362 -0.32 27.96 8.27
N LEU A 363 0.14 26.87 7.66
CA LEU A 363 -0.68 25.69 7.37
C LEU A 363 -1.36 25.08 8.62
N PRO A 364 -0.71 24.94 9.79
CA PRO A 364 -1.37 24.41 10.99
C PRO A 364 -2.58 25.23 11.42
N GLU A 365 -2.51 26.57 11.35
CA GLU A 365 -3.63 27.44 11.69
C GLU A 365 -4.75 27.38 10.64
N LEU A 366 -4.40 27.30 9.34
CA LEU A 366 -5.37 27.12 8.26
C LEU A 366 -6.15 25.81 8.41
N LEU A 367 -5.46 24.70 8.73
CA LEU A 367 -6.07 23.40 8.95
C LEU A 367 -6.91 23.37 10.23
N LYS A 368 -6.46 24.01 11.31
CA LYS A 368 -7.26 24.17 12.54
C LYS A 368 -8.56 24.92 12.26
N ASN A 369 -8.48 26.09 11.60
CA ASN A 369 -9.66 26.90 11.26
C ASN A 369 -10.62 26.15 10.33
N ALA A 370 -10.09 25.30 9.42
CA ALA A 370 -10.90 24.41 8.59
C ALA A 370 -11.63 23.38 9.46
N ALA A 371 -10.92 22.66 10.33
CA ALA A 371 -11.50 21.66 11.23
C ALA A 371 -12.57 22.23 12.15
N GLU A 372 -12.37 23.46 12.67
CA GLU A 372 -13.37 24.17 13.48
C GLU A 372 -14.63 24.57 12.69
N SER A 373 -14.51 24.74 11.35
CA SER A 373 -15.62 25.12 10.49
C SER A 373 -16.43 23.93 9.95
N ILE A 374 -15.91 22.72 10.05
CA ILE A 374 -16.57 21.49 9.59
C ILE A 374 -17.73 21.15 10.55
N THR A 375 -18.92 21.00 9.99
CA THR A 375 -20.14 20.65 10.72
C THR A 375 -20.42 19.16 10.65
N GLU A 376 -21.32 18.65 11.51
CA GLU A 376 -21.80 17.26 11.43
C GLU A 376 -22.51 16.98 10.10
N GLU A 377 -23.13 17.98 9.47
CA GLU A 377 -23.76 17.86 8.15
C GLU A 377 -22.69 17.69 7.05
N ASP A 378 -21.59 18.44 7.13
CA ASP A 378 -20.46 18.30 6.20
C ASP A 378 -19.85 16.89 6.30
N ILE A 379 -19.69 16.36 7.52
CA ILE A 379 -19.21 15.02 7.77
C ILE A 379 -20.14 13.98 7.15
N ALA A 380 -21.44 14.08 7.43
CA ALA A 380 -22.42 13.12 6.91
C ALA A 380 -22.43 13.12 5.37
N ARG A 381 -22.39 14.27 4.74
CA ARG A 381 -22.32 14.41 3.27
C ARG A 381 -21.03 13.81 2.71
N THR A 382 -19.92 14.04 3.39
CA THR A 382 -18.60 13.52 3.00
C THR A 382 -18.54 12.00 3.12
N ALA A 383 -19.08 11.43 4.21
CA ALA A 383 -19.17 9.98 4.39
C ALA A 383 -19.97 9.31 3.25
N VAL A 384 -21.14 9.89 2.87
CA VAL A 384 -21.92 9.41 1.72
C VAL A 384 -21.11 9.45 0.42
N LYS A 385 -20.38 10.53 0.15
CA LYS A 385 -19.54 10.65 -1.04
C LYS A 385 -18.45 9.58 -1.11
N LEU A 386 -17.83 9.26 0.02
CA LEU A 386 -16.82 8.20 0.09
C LEU A 386 -17.43 6.81 -0.11
N GLN A 387 -18.62 6.56 0.46
CA GLN A 387 -19.37 5.32 0.23
C GLN A 387 -19.75 5.16 -1.24
N ASP A 388 -20.25 6.22 -1.91
CA ASP A 388 -20.56 6.19 -3.34
C ASP A 388 -19.32 5.84 -4.19
N SER A 389 -18.15 6.38 -3.84
CA SER A 389 -16.89 6.02 -4.52
C SER A 389 -16.54 4.54 -4.36
N ASN A 390 -16.83 3.95 -3.19
CA ASN A 390 -16.65 2.53 -2.95
C ASN A 390 -17.61 1.65 -3.77
N ILE A 391 -18.85 2.11 -4.00
CA ILE A 391 -19.83 1.41 -4.86
C ILE A 391 -19.27 1.21 -6.26
N TYR A 392 -18.72 2.25 -6.89
CA TYR A 392 -18.07 2.12 -8.21
C TYR A 392 -16.90 1.16 -8.21
N THR A 393 -16.07 1.19 -7.16
CA THR A 393 -14.95 0.25 -7.03
C THR A 393 -15.45 -1.20 -6.90
N ASN A 394 -16.59 -1.40 -6.24
CA ASN A 394 -17.20 -2.69 -5.97
C ASN A 394 -18.12 -3.20 -7.10
N GLU A 395 -18.19 -2.54 -8.24
CA GLU A 395 -19.01 -2.97 -9.40
C GLU A 395 -18.54 -4.33 -9.95
N THR A 396 -17.27 -4.64 -9.84
CA THR A 396 -16.69 -5.91 -10.30
C THR A 396 -16.15 -6.76 -9.16
N ALA A 397 -16.19 -8.08 -9.30
CA ALA A 397 -15.57 -9.00 -8.33
C ALA A 397 -14.07 -8.67 -8.10
N GLN A 398 -13.35 -8.31 -9.15
CA GLN A 398 -11.95 -7.88 -9.06
C GLN A 398 -11.81 -6.59 -8.23
N GLY A 399 -12.70 -5.61 -8.42
CA GLY A 399 -12.70 -4.36 -7.65
C GLY A 399 -12.92 -4.61 -6.17
N ILE A 400 -13.95 -5.40 -5.81
CA ILE A 400 -14.22 -5.82 -4.44
C ILE A 400 -12.98 -6.48 -3.82
N LEU A 401 -12.42 -7.49 -4.50
CA LEU A 401 -11.31 -8.28 -3.98
C LEU A 401 -10.02 -7.45 -3.82
N ARG A 402 -9.73 -6.53 -4.74
CA ARG A 402 -8.58 -5.62 -4.61
C ARG A 402 -8.73 -4.65 -3.43
N ASN A 403 -9.93 -4.16 -3.20
CA ASN A 403 -10.23 -3.32 -2.04
C ASN A 403 -10.04 -4.12 -0.73
N VAL A 404 -10.63 -5.32 -0.64
CA VAL A 404 -10.45 -6.20 0.53
C VAL A 404 -8.98 -6.58 0.73
N ARG A 405 -8.23 -6.89 -0.35
CA ARG A 405 -6.80 -7.18 -0.27
C ARG A 405 -6.02 -6.00 0.31
N PHE A 406 -6.30 -4.78 -0.14
CA PHE A 406 -5.62 -3.59 0.38
C PHE A 406 -5.81 -3.49 1.90
N TRP A 407 -7.03 -3.56 2.38
CA TRP A 407 -7.31 -3.45 3.81
C TRP A 407 -6.79 -4.65 4.60
N TRP A 408 -6.95 -5.88 4.08
CA TRP A 408 -6.34 -7.06 4.68
C TRP A 408 -4.83 -6.89 4.85
N THR A 409 -4.18 -6.22 3.91
CA THR A 409 -2.74 -5.97 3.95
C THR A 409 -2.37 -4.89 4.97
N VAL A 410 -3.01 -3.72 4.93
CA VAL A 410 -2.62 -2.54 5.74
C VAL A 410 -3.25 -2.51 7.13
N ALA A 411 -4.33 -3.24 7.32
CA ALA A 411 -5.03 -3.37 8.60
C ALA A 411 -5.43 -4.84 8.84
N ASP A 412 -6.70 -5.14 8.65
CA ASP A 412 -7.30 -6.47 8.67
C ASP A 412 -8.64 -6.46 7.92
N GLU A 413 -9.27 -7.62 7.81
CA GLU A 413 -10.58 -7.81 7.18
C GLU A 413 -11.70 -7.02 7.88
N ASP A 414 -11.68 -6.92 9.20
CA ASP A 414 -12.68 -6.15 9.97
C ASP A 414 -12.64 -4.67 9.60
N TYR A 415 -11.44 -4.10 9.39
CA TYR A 415 -11.31 -2.73 8.90
C TYR A 415 -12.00 -2.55 7.55
N ALA A 416 -11.78 -3.49 6.60
CA ALA A 416 -12.43 -3.46 5.30
C ALA A 416 -13.97 -3.46 5.40
N PHE A 417 -14.50 -4.31 6.27
CA PHE A 417 -15.95 -4.54 6.36
C PHE A 417 -16.70 -3.50 7.20
N THR A 418 -16.00 -2.80 8.07
CA THR A 418 -16.62 -1.79 8.95
C THR A 418 -16.33 -0.35 8.52
N TYR A 419 -15.48 -0.15 7.51
CA TYR A 419 -14.99 1.16 7.08
C TYR A 419 -16.13 2.16 6.82
N ASP A 420 -17.07 1.83 5.95
CA ASP A 420 -18.17 2.73 5.57
C ASP A 420 -19.03 3.11 6.79
N LYS A 421 -19.31 2.15 7.68
CA LYS A 421 -20.03 2.40 8.92
C LYS A 421 -19.23 3.33 9.83
N LYS A 422 -17.95 3.07 10.03
CA LYS A 422 -17.06 3.87 10.87
C LYS A 422 -16.91 5.30 10.36
N MET A 423 -16.82 5.46 9.05
CA MET A 423 -16.78 6.79 8.42
C MET A 423 -18.04 7.60 8.73
N SER A 424 -19.23 6.97 8.72
CA SER A 424 -20.50 7.63 9.06
C SER A 424 -20.65 7.96 10.56
N GLU A 425 -19.88 7.32 11.43
CA GLU A 425 -19.89 7.55 12.88
C GLU A 425 -18.97 8.69 13.33
N VAL A 426 -18.04 9.17 12.48
CA VAL A 426 -17.08 10.23 12.78
C VAL A 426 -17.79 11.51 13.21
N LYS A 427 -17.22 12.20 14.23
CA LYS A 427 -17.75 13.46 14.77
C LYS A 427 -16.76 14.62 14.56
N ALA A 428 -17.29 15.84 14.51
CA ALA A 428 -16.48 17.05 14.36
C ALA A 428 -15.40 17.20 15.45
N ALA A 429 -15.65 16.68 16.65
CA ALA A 429 -14.66 16.65 17.73
C ALA A 429 -13.44 15.78 17.39
N GLU A 430 -13.64 14.65 16.71
CA GLU A 430 -12.56 13.74 16.30
C GLU A 430 -11.72 14.37 15.19
N ILE A 431 -12.35 15.10 14.25
CA ILE A 431 -11.63 15.88 13.23
C ILE A 431 -10.74 16.96 13.89
N ARG A 432 -11.24 17.69 14.87
CA ARG A 432 -10.41 18.65 15.62
C ARG A 432 -9.27 17.96 16.35
N ASN A 433 -9.52 16.78 16.92
CA ASN A 433 -8.51 16.02 17.65
C ASN A 433 -7.37 15.54 16.74
N VAL A 434 -7.64 15.08 15.51
CA VAL A 434 -6.55 14.65 14.60
C VAL A 434 -5.67 15.83 14.17
N VAL A 435 -6.22 17.03 14.01
CA VAL A 435 -5.41 18.23 13.73
C VAL A 435 -4.51 18.57 14.91
N GLU A 436 -5.03 18.55 16.16
CA GLU A 436 -4.23 18.79 17.38
C GLU A 436 -3.14 17.71 17.54
N LYS A 437 -3.45 16.45 17.29
CA LYS A 437 -2.55 15.31 17.54
C LYS A 437 -1.46 15.17 16.49
N TYR A 438 -1.76 15.39 15.21
CA TYR A 438 -0.86 15.05 14.08
C TYR A 438 -0.27 16.26 13.36
N ILE A 439 -0.81 17.47 13.55
CA ILE A 439 -0.42 18.67 12.80
C ILE A 439 0.12 19.76 13.73
N LYS A 440 -0.65 20.16 14.72
CA LYS A 440 -0.29 21.24 15.61
C LYS A 440 0.97 20.92 16.43
N GLY A 441 1.95 21.81 16.38
CA GLY A 441 3.23 21.62 17.09
C GLY A 441 4.10 20.49 16.52
N LYS A 442 3.76 19.93 15.34
CA LYS A 442 4.60 18.96 14.63
C LYS A 442 5.45 19.65 13.57
N ASN A 443 6.60 19.07 13.31
CA ASN A 443 7.52 19.58 12.30
C ASN A 443 7.33 18.78 11.00
N PRO A 444 6.90 19.42 9.89
CA PRO A 444 6.71 18.73 8.63
C PRO A 444 8.00 18.60 7.82
N LEU A 445 7.93 17.74 6.78
CA LEU A 445 8.79 17.81 5.61
C LEU A 445 8.15 18.76 4.60
N VAL A 446 8.92 19.78 4.17
CA VAL A 446 8.51 20.74 3.13
C VAL A 446 9.36 20.52 1.89
N THR A 447 8.71 20.17 0.77
CA THR A 447 9.38 19.95 -0.51
C THR A 447 8.89 20.97 -1.53
N VAL A 448 9.84 21.67 -2.19
CA VAL A 448 9.54 22.58 -3.29
C VAL A 448 9.98 21.93 -4.60
N LEU A 449 9.05 21.76 -5.55
CA LEU A 449 9.36 21.36 -6.91
C LEU A 449 9.33 22.59 -7.81
N VAL A 450 10.38 22.80 -8.58
CA VAL A 450 10.55 23.98 -9.41
C VAL A 450 11.22 23.61 -10.73
N ASN A 451 10.89 24.34 -11.81
CA ASN A 451 11.56 24.12 -13.10
C ASN A 451 13.07 24.33 -12.98
N PRO A 452 13.92 23.51 -13.62
CA PRO A 452 15.39 23.62 -13.53
C PRO A 452 15.93 25.00 -13.89
N LYS A 453 15.38 25.68 -14.91
CA LYS A 453 15.82 27.02 -15.30
C LYS A 453 15.52 28.09 -14.24
N VAL A 454 14.36 27.96 -13.59
CA VAL A 454 13.97 28.83 -12.45
C VAL A 454 14.86 28.53 -11.26
N TYR A 455 15.14 27.22 -11.02
CA TYR A 455 16.01 26.80 -9.92
C TYR A 455 17.43 27.42 -10.05
N GLU A 456 18.03 27.41 -11.23
CA GLU A 456 19.36 28.01 -11.42
C GLU A 456 19.40 29.51 -11.04
N LYS A 457 18.29 30.24 -11.24
CA LYS A 457 18.18 31.66 -10.85
C LYS A 457 17.93 31.81 -9.32
N THR A 458 17.23 30.87 -8.69
CA THR A 458 16.78 30.96 -7.30
C THR A 458 17.61 30.11 -6.33
N LYS A 459 18.53 29.29 -6.82
CA LYS A 459 19.34 28.35 -6.05
C LYS A 459 20.02 28.98 -4.84
N LYS A 460 20.63 30.18 -5.03
CA LYS A 460 21.32 30.90 -3.95
C LYS A 460 20.34 31.21 -2.80
N SER A 461 19.14 31.70 -3.11
CA SER A 461 18.11 31.99 -2.13
C SER A 461 17.69 30.73 -1.34
N PHE A 462 17.49 29.59 -2.02
CA PHE A 462 17.17 28.33 -1.34
C PHE A 462 18.29 27.88 -0.39
N MET A 463 19.56 27.97 -0.80
CA MET A 463 20.68 27.54 0.03
C MET A 463 20.86 28.47 1.26
N GLU A 464 20.76 29.79 1.07
CA GLU A 464 20.80 30.76 2.16
C GLU A 464 19.60 30.60 3.13
N ALA A 465 18.44 30.21 2.61
CA ALA A 465 17.25 29.89 3.39
C ALA A 465 17.32 28.53 4.12
N GLY A 466 18.38 27.73 3.91
CA GLY A 466 18.61 26.44 4.58
C GLY A 466 17.88 25.25 3.97
N PHE A 467 17.52 25.30 2.70
CA PHE A 467 16.95 24.18 1.98
C PHE A 467 18.02 23.15 1.59
N THR A 468 17.65 21.87 1.64
CA THR A 468 18.45 20.78 1.10
C THR A 468 18.04 20.52 -0.34
N GLU A 469 18.99 20.53 -1.29
CA GLU A 469 18.73 20.14 -2.66
C GLU A 469 18.56 18.61 -2.75
N ILE A 470 17.44 18.15 -3.32
CA ILE A 470 17.17 16.73 -3.55
C ILE A 470 17.88 16.30 -4.84
N LYS A 471 18.72 15.28 -4.74
CA LYS A 471 19.48 14.66 -5.83
C LYS A 471 19.44 13.14 -5.72
N SER A 472 19.77 12.45 -6.81
CA SER A 472 19.93 10.98 -6.78
C SER A 472 20.90 10.52 -5.70
N ASP A 473 21.97 11.29 -5.42
CA ASP A 473 23.02 10.89 -4.46
C ASP A 473 22.56 10.93 -3.00
N ASN A 474 21.53 11.72 -2.66
CA ASN A 474 21.02 11.83 -1.31
C ASN A 474 19.58 11.32 -1.13
N ALA A 475 18.98 10.77 -2.18
CA ALA A 475 17.61 10.30 -2.16
C ALA A 475 17.46 8.88 -1.61
N PHE A 476 18.35 7.99 -2.04
CA PHE A 476 18.24 6.56 -1.69
C PHE A 476 18.96 6.27 -0.37
N TRP A 477 18.35 5.43 0.47
CA TRP A 477 18.83 5.14 1.82
C TRP A 477 20.23 4.50 1.90
N PHE A 478 20.65 3.87 0.83
CA PHE A 478 21.92 3.15 0.73
C PHE A 478 23.03 3.94 0.00
N LYS A 479 22.75 5.17 -0.41
CA LYS A 479 23.74 6.08 -1.02
C LYS A 479 24.29 7.10 -0.04
#